data_7b9ffe57d63853b4d0909dcf8d9220d1
#
_entry.id   7b9ffe57d63853b4d0909dcf8d9220d1
#
_cell.length_a   1.000
_cell.length_b   1.000
_cell.length_c   1.000
_cell.angle_alpha   90.00
_cell.angle_beta   90.00
_cell.angle_gamma   90.00
#
_symmetry.space_group_name_H-M   'P 1'
#
loop_
_entity.id
_entity.type
_entity.pdbx_description
1 polymer ?
#
loop_
_entity_poly.entity_id
_entity_poly.type
_entity_poly.pdbx_seq_one_letter_code
_entity_poly.pdbx_strand_id
1 'polypeptide(L)'
;MTYFPRWVFEVAVEKYNGDFHAKNLNSYSHCLHLMFGQMAGCKSLKDIALVPRSIKKAAYHLGIPTVVDPSSLSKANEVRDYRIFEELGMWLIRKVRPMYAKEDIPDVHLPGWEIFAIDSTTIPCSIKLAEWALGKYSKGGVKMHTVLDLRGSIPDSIYITDSRYHDSNYLDVYEPYKWAIYTMDKAYVDLEALYRMTENETYFVTRAKTPMKYEVVETNYNINDLVGIVGDKTIRFTGYASRKKYPKDLRFVEFYDAEKEEVIIFLTNNFELGPLVIANIYRNRWQIESFFKWIKGNLTIKALWGYSENAVKIHLWVAISTYLLLAWVKTAIKSPLTITEASKVVGASLFTKTDLRELLDVPAPLTQNQNVNELELNF
;
A
#
# COMPACT_ATOMS: atom_id res chain seq x y z
N MET A 1 -17.56 -16.11 2.56
CA MET A 1 -17.61 -15.74 4.02
C MET A 1 -16.60 -16.53 4.87
N THR A 2 -16.12 -17.67 4.43
CA THR A 2 -15.18 -18.53 5.19
C THR A 2 -13.88 -17.84 5.58
N TYR A 3 -13.40 -16.91 4.77
CA TYR A 3 -12.14 -16.18 5.00
C TYR A 3 -12.31 -14.84 5.75
N PHE A 4 -13.53 -14.35 5.95
CA PHE A 4 -13.74 -13.12 6.72
C PHE A 4 -13.54 -13.40 8.22
N PRO A 5 -12.61 -12.71 8.90
CA PRO A 5 -12.29 -12.97 10.31
C PRO A 5 -13.33 -12.33 11.23
N ARG A 6 -14.52 -12.91 11.27
CA ARG A 6 -15.68 -12.34 11.95
C ARG A 6 -15.43 -12.05 13.43
N TRP A 7 -14.73 -12.95 14.12
CA TRP A 7 -14.44 -12.78 15.55
C TRP A 7 -13.54 -11.56 15.81
N VAL A 8 -12.55 -11.27 14.93
CA VAL A 8 -11.71 -10.07 15.04
C VAL A 8 -12.54 -8.82 14.91
N PHE A 9 -13.42 -8.83 13.90
CA PHE A 9 -14.28 -7.69 13.63
C PHE A 9 -15.27 -7.44 14.78
N GLU A 10 -15.86 -8.48 15.37
CA GLU A 10 -16.76 -8.39 16.51
C GLU A 10 -16.05 -7.82 17.75
N VAL A 11 -14.82 -8.25 18.03
CA VAL A 11 -14.01 -7.66 19.13
C VAL A 11 -13.77 -6.16 18.91
N ALA A 12 -13.47 -5.74 17.68
CA ALA A 12 -13.33 -4.32 17.37
C ALA A 12 -14.66 -3.56 17.51
N VAL A 13 -15.79 -4.17 17.10
CA VAL A 13 -17.12 -3.59 17.25
C VAL A 13 -17.46 -3.37 18.73
N GLU A 14 -17.17 -4.32 19.60
CA GLU A 14 -17.38 -4.18 21.05
C GLU A 14 -16.46 -3.09 21.63
N LYS A 15 -15.18 -3.10 21.29
CA LYS A 15 -14.18 -2.14 21.79
C LYS A 15 -14.57 -0.68 21.50
N TYR A 16 -15.15 -0.42 20.33
CA TYR A 16 -15.51 0.92 19.89
C TYR A 16 -17.02 1.19 19.91
N ASN A 17 -17.80 0.35 20.57
CA ASN A 17 -19.26 0.48 20.68
C ASN A 17 -19.97 0.65 19.32
N GLY A 18 -19.48 -0.04 18.28
CA GLY A 18 -19.92 0.16 16.89
C GLY A 18 -21.40 -0.12 16.64
N ASP A 19 -22.04 -0.97 17.44
CA ASP A 19 -23.44 -1.33 17.32
C ASP A 19 -24.32 -0.65 18.39
N PHE A 20 -23.79 0.33 19.12
CA PHE A 20 -24.59 1.11 20.05
C PHE A 20 -25.75 1.81 19.32
N HIS A 21 -26.98 1.56 19.75
CA HIS A 21 -28.22 1.99 19.08
C HIS A 21 -28.44 1.52 17.64
N ALA A 22 -27.67 0.52 17.15
CA ALA A 22 -27.93 -0.06 15.83
C ALA A 22 -29.19 -0.92 15.83
N LYS A 23 -30.28 -0.48 15.12
CA LYS A 23 -31.53 -1.24 15.03
C LYS A 23 -31.50 -2.25 13.86
N ASN A 24 -31.26 -1.77 12.65
CA ASN A 24 -31.43 -2.56 11.41
C ASN A 24 -30.13 -2.81 10.66
N LEU A 25 -29.09 -2.00 10.88
CA LEU A 25 -27.81 -2.08 10.20
C LEU A 25 -26.70 -2.16 11.25
N ASN A 26 -26.30 -3.38 11.64
CA ASN A 26 -25.14 -3.58 12.50
C ASN A 26 -23.83 -3.36 11.77
N SER A 27 -22.71 -3.26 12.48
CA SER A 27 -21.37 -2.98 11.92
C SER A 27 -20.91 -4.05 10.96
N TYR A 28 -21.21 -5.32 11.25
CA TYR A 28 -20.86 -6.43 10.36
C TYR A 28 -21.59 -6.31 9.01
N SER A 29 -22.91 -6.10 9.05
CA SER A 29 -23.70 -5.89 7.84
C SER A 29 -23.24 -4.66 7.06
N HIS A 30 -22.92 -3.56 7.76
CA HIS A 30 -22.36 -2.36 7.16
C HIS A 30 -21.02 -2.66 6.41
N CYS A 31 -20.08 -3.35 7.08
CA CYS A 31 -18.82 -3.76 6.48
C CYS A 31 -19.03 -4.58 5.20
N LEU A 32 -19.94 -5.57 5.23
CA LEU A 32 -20.23 -6.40 4.07
C LEU A 32 -20.83 -5.62 2.89
N HIS A 33 -21.72 -4.66 3.16
CA HIS A 33 -22.26 -3.79 2.10
C HIS A 33 -21.16 -2.96 1.44
N LEU A 34 -20.25 -2.40 2.24
CA LEU A 34 -19.15 -1.60 1.70
C LEU A 34 -18.13 -2.48 0.92
N MET A 35 -17.78 -3.67 1.41
CA MET A 35 -16.94 -4.62 0.69
C MET A 35 -17.59 -5.08 -0.63
N PHE A 36 -18.88 -5.37 -0.59
CA PHE A 36 -19.65 -5.63 -1.81
C PHE A 36 -19.55 -4.47 -2.78
N GLY A 37 -19.72 -3.23 -2.31
CA GLY A 37 -19.58 -2.03 -3.12
C GLY A 37 -18.19 -1.90 -3.78
N GLN A 38 -17.11 -2.27 -3.08
CA GLN A 38 -15.77 -2.29 -3.65
C GLN A 38 -15.65 -3.32 -4.78
N MET A 39 -16.10 -4.54 -4.55
CA MET A 39 -15.99 -5.65 -5.52
C MET A 39 -16.92 -5.48 -6.73
N ALA A 40 -18.13 -4.92 -6.50
CA ALA A 40 -19.11 -4.67 -7.57
C ALA A 40 -18.87 -3.35 -8.32
N GLY A 41 -17.86 -2.56 -7.95
CA GLY A 41 -17.55 -1.28 -8.59
C GLY A 41 -18.64 -0.21 -8.39
N CYS A 42 -19.40 -0.26 -7.28
CA CYS A 42 -20.47 0.69 -6.97
C CYS A 42 -19.90 2.10 -6.75
N LYS A 43 -20.42 3.09 -7.48
CA LYS A 43 -19.93 4.48 -7.38
C LYS A 43 -20.62 5.31 -6.30
N SER A 44 -21.70 4.82 -5.74
CA SER A 44 -22.49 5.53 -4.73
C SER A 44 -23.11 4.59 -3.70
N LEU A 45 -23.47 5.13 -2.52
CA LEU A 45 -24.26 4.39 -1.53
C LEU A 45 -25.65 3.98 -2.05
N LYS A 46 -26.17 4.71 -3.06
CA LYS A 46 -27.41 4.34 -3.75
C LYS A 46 -27.24 3.02 -4.51
N ASP A 47 -26.13 2.86 -5.20
CA ASP A 47 -25.82 1.62 -5.95
C ASP A 47 -25.65 0.45 -4.99
N ILE A 48 -24.93 0.67 -3.87
CA ILE A 48 -24.71 -0.35 -2.81
C ILE A 48 -26.04 -0.82 -2.20
N ALA A 49 -27.02 0.07 -2.06
CA ALA A 49 -28.32 -0.28 -1.54
C ALA A 49 -29.23 -0.90 -2.61
N LEU A 50 -29.14 -0.44 -3.86
CA LEU A 50 -30.02 -0.85 -4.96
C LEU A 50 -29.71 -2.26 -5.47
N VAL A 51 -28.43 -2.56 -5.72
CA VAL A 51 -28.03 -3.81 -6.38
C VAL A 51 -28.45 -5.04 -5.58
N PRO A 52 -28.19 -5.16 -4.25
CA PRO A 52 -28.70 -6.29 -3.46
C PRO A 52 -30.22 -6.42 -3.44
N ARG A 53 -30.94 -5.30 -3.53
CA ARG A 53 -32.42 -5.30 -3.64
C ARG A 53 -32.93 -5.99 -4.89
N SER A 54 -32.26 -5.75 -6.01
CA SER A 54 -32.67 -6.32 -7.32
C SER A 54 -32.44 -7.83 -7.38
N ILE A 55 -31.54 -8.37 -6.54
CA ILE A 55 -31.08 -9.76 -6.62
C ILE A 55 -31.30 -10.50 -5.28
N LYS A 56 -32.50 -10.35 -4.71
CA LYS A 56 -32.89 -10.80 -3.36
C LYS A 56 -32.36 -12.17 -2.93
N LYS A 57 -32.46 -13.20 -3.80
CA LYS A 57 -31.99 -14.56 -3.48
C LYS A 57 -30.47 -14.68 -3.44
N ALA A 58 -29.77 -13.96 -4.33
CA ALA A 58 -28.32 -14.02 -4.41
C ALA A 58 -27.66 -13.18 -3.29
N ALA A 59 -28.22 -12.04 -2.92
CA ALA A 59 -27.73 -11.21 -1.83
C ALA A 59 -27.74 -11.95 -0.47
N TYR A 60 -28.73 -12.82 -0.24
CA TYR A 60 -28.76 -13.66 0.96
C TYR A 60 -27.53 -14.54 1.13
N HIS A 61 -27.00 -15.10 0.03
CA HIS A 61 -25.81 -15.96 0.07
C HIS A 61 -24.52 -15.17 0.39
N LEU A 62 -24.53 -13.87 0.12
CA LEU A 62 -23.47 -12.96 0.52
C LEU A 62 -23.59 -12.50 1.98
N GLY A 63 -24.64 -12.93 2.69
CA GLY A 63 -24.95 -12.46 4.06
C GLY A 63 -25.34 -10.99 4.11
N ILE A 64 -25.74 -10.42 2.98
CA ILE A 64 -26.13 -9.01 2.86
C ILE A 64 -27.64 -8.91 3.03
N PRO A 65 -28.13 -8.13 4.00
CA PRO A 65 -29.57 -7.84 4.13
C PRO A 65 -30.10 -7.17 2.84
N THR A 66 -31.26 -7.66 2.37
CA THR A 66 -31.82 -7.21 1.09
C THR A 66 -32.44 -5.80 1.14
N VAL A 67 -32.62 -5.24 2.33
CA VAL A 67 -33.27 -3.94 2.51
C VAL A 67 -32.43 -3.04 3.40
N VAL A 68 -31.63 -2.21 2.77
CA VAL A 68 -30.85 -1.15 3.42
C VAL A 68 -31.09 0.14 2.64
N ASP A 69 -31.39 1.21 3.36
CA ASP A 69 -31.51 2.53 2.75
C ASP A 69 -30.15 3.21 2.60
N PRO A 70 -29.91 3.96 1.51
CA PRO A 70 -28.68 4.73 1.34
C PRO A 70 -28.41 5.70 2.50
N SER A 71 -29.47 6.26 3.09
CA SER A 71 -29.39 7.13 4.27
C SER A 71 -28.89 6.40 5.51
N SER A 72 -29.27 5.13 5.69
CA SER A 72 -28.75 4.30 6.78
C SER A 72 -27.27 3.99 6.63
N LEU A 73 -26.82 3.71 5.41
CA LEU A 73 -25.38 3.54 5.09
C LEU A 73 -24.60 4.84 5.31
N SER A 74 -25.16 5.97 4.87
CA SER A 74 -24.55 7.29 5.07
C SER A 74 -24.39 7.60 6.56
N LYS A 75 -25.48 7.43 7.34
CA LYS A 75 -25.41 7.65 8.79
C LYS A 75 -24.43 6.69 9.48
N ALA A 76 -24.36 5.44 9.04
CA ALA A 76 -23.40 4.48 9.56
C ALA A 76 -21.94 4.92 9.28
N ASN A 77 -21.64 5.43 8.08
CA ASN A 77 -20.34 6.00 7.74
C ASN A 77 -19.97 7.23 8.61
N GLU A 78 -20.96 8.02 9.03
CA GLU A 78 -20.72 9.21 9.85
C GLU A 78 -20.45 8.88 11.33
N VAL A 79 -21.20 7.91 11.89
CA VAL A 79 -21.25 7.72 13.36
C VAL A 79 -20.43 6.53 13.84
N ARG A 80 -20.21 5.50 13.02
CA ARG A 80 -19.39 4.36 13.42
C ARG A 80 -17.94 4.72 13.42
N ASP A 81 -17.22 4.36 14.47
CA ASP A 81 -15.80 4.62 14.59
C ASP A 81 -15.02 3.89 13.50
N TYR A 82 -14.23 4.62 12.71
CA TYR A 82 -13.42 4.06 11.64
C TYR A 82 -12.39 3.03 12.13
N ARG A 83 -11.98 3.13 13.41
CA ARG A 83 -11.01 2.21 14.03
C ARG A 83 -11.48 0.76 14.04
N ILE A 84 -12.80 0.51 13.97
CA ILE A 84 -13.36 -0.84 13.80
C ILE A 84 -12.83 -1.47 12.49
N PHE A 85 -12.81 -0.69 11.42
CA PHE A 85 -12.38 -1.13 10.08
C PHE A 85 -10.85 -1.11 9.94
N GLU A 86 -10.19 -0.21 10.62
CA GLU A 86 -8.74 -0.14 10.74
C GLU A 86 -8.18 -1.39 11.44
N GLU A 87 -8.74 -1.80 12.57
CA GLU A 87 -8.34 -3.02 13.29
C GLU A 87 -8.50 -4.28 12.44
N LEU A 88 -9.59 -4.37 11.67
CA LEU A 88 -9.76 -5.44 10.68
C LEU A 88 -8.64 -5.42 9.64
N GLY A 89 -8.36 -4.24 9.06
CA GLY A 89 -7.33 -4.07 8.05
C GLY A 89 -5.93 -4.41 8.60
N MET A 90 -5.59 -3.91 9.77
CA MET A 90 -4.32 -4.18 10.44
C MET A 90 -4.16 -5.67 10.83
N TRP A 91 -5.24 -6.32 11.25
CA TRP A 91 -5.20 -7.76 11.49
C TRP A 91 -4.97 -8.54 10.19
N LEU A 92 -5.66 -8.16 9.11
CA LEU A 92 -5.49 -8.79 7.79
C LEU A 92 -4.06 -8.61 7.27
N ILE A 93 -3.45 -7.44 7.43
CA ILE A 93 -2.04 -7.20 7.10
C ILE A 93 -1.15 -8.24 7.81
N ARG A 94 -1.27 -8.33 9.14
CA ARG A 94 -0.48 -9.27 9.96
C ARG A 94 -0.73 -10.74 9.57
N LYS A 95 -1.92 -11.08 9.10
CA LYS A 95 -2.27 -12.43 8.66
C LYS A 95 -1.75 -12.76 7.27
N VAL A 96 -1.83 -11.81 6.35
CA VAL A 96 -1.56 -12.05 4.91
C VAL A 96 -0.07 -11.90 4.58
N ARG A 97 0.60 -10.87 5.12
CA ARG A 97 2.01 -10.58 4.82
C ARG A 97 2.94 -11.80 4.98
N PRO A 98 2.88 -12.59 6.07
CA PRO A 98 3.74 -13.78 6.21
C PRO A 98 3.52 -14.86 5.13
N MET A 99 2.34 -14.90 4.50
CA MET A 99 2.03 -15.85 3.44
C MET A 99 2.83 -15.57 2.16
N TYR A 100 3.29 -14.34 1.98
CA TYR A 100 4.09 -13.87 0.85
C TYR A 100 5.59 -13.75 1.17
N ALA A 101 6.02 -14.08 2.39
CA ALA A 101 7.41 -13.91 2.84
C ALA A 101 8.47 -14.70 2.04
N LYS A 102 8.04 -15.66 1.24
CA LYS A 102 8.91 -16.50 0.38
C LYS A 102 8.89 -16.05 -1.09
N GLU A 103 8.12 -15.04 -1.44
CA GLU A 103 8.12 -14.52 -2.80
C GLU A 103 9.42 -13.75 -3.09
N ASP A 104 9.93 -13.93 -4.29
CA ASP A 104 11.15 -13.26 -4.73
C ASP A 104 10.88 -11.79 -5.08
N ILE A 105 11.89 -10.97 -4.83
CA ILE A 105 11.93 -9.58 -5.32
C ILE A 105 12.76 -9.59 -6.60
N PRO A 106 12.27 -9.07 -7.72
CA PRO A 106 12.99 -9.09 -8.99
C PRO A 106 14.43 -8.57 -8.86
N ASP A 107 15.38 -9.33 -9.35
CA ASP A 107 16.81 -9.00 -9.37
C ASP A 107 17.44 -8.71 -7.98
N VAL A 108 16.77 -9.12 -6.88
CA VAL A 108 17.27 -8.97 -5.52
C VAL A 108 17.26 -10.31 -4.81
N HIS A 109 18.42 -10.94 -4.71
CA HIS A 109 18.60 -12.21 -3.99
C HIS A 109 19.18 -11.97 -2.60
N LEU A 110 18.32 -11.68 -1.65
CA LEU A 110 18.69 -11.44 -0.24
C LEU A 110 17.80 -12.30 0.68
N PRO A 111 18.05 -13.62 0.76
CA PRO A 111 17.25 -14.50 1.60
C PRO A 111 17.34 -14.07 3.06
N GLY A 112 16.18 -13.97 3.71
CA GLY A 112 16.07 -13.56 5.10
C GLY A 112 16.01 -12.05 5.34
N TRP A 113 16.25 -11.22 4.34
CA TRP A 113 16.09 -9.77 4.45
C TRP A 113 14.64 -9.35 4.22
N GLU A 114 14.19 -8.40 5.02
CA GLU A 114 12.92 -7.72 4.80
C GLU A 114 13.18 -6.40 4.07
N ILE A 115 12.52 -6.21 2.94
CA ILE A 115 12.71 -5.03 2.08
C ILE A 115 11.36 -4.38 1.84
N PHE A 116 11.26 -3.10 2.18
CA PHE A 116 10.04 -2.33 2.10
C PHE A 116 10.20 -1.11 1.20
N ALA A 117 9.13 -0.72 0.53
CA ALA A 117 9.02 0.59 -0.10
C ALA A 117 8.13 1.50 0.78
N ILE A 118 8.55 2.75 0.93
CA ILE A 118 7.74 3.80 1.59
C ILE A 118 7.35 4.83 0.54
N ASP A 119 6.05 5.06 0.41
CA ASP A 119 5.53 6.13 -0.44
C ASP A 119 4.12 6.54 0.00
N SER A 120 3.61 7.60 -0.57
CA SER A 120 2.26 8.08 -0.34
C SER A 120 1.50 8.28 -1.63
N THR A 121 0.18 8.15 -1.55
CA THR A 121 -0.67 8.47 -2.69
C THR A 121 -1.80 9.39 -2.28
N THR A 122 -2.09 10.40 -3.10
CA THR A 122 -3.19 11.32 -2.87
C THR A 122 -4.46 10.81 -3.56
N ILE A 123 -5.55 10.82 -2.82
CA ILE A 123 -6.90 10.55 -3.30
C ILE A 123 -7.63 11.89 -3.33
N PRO A 124 -7.98 12.40 -4.53
CA PRO A 124 -8.61 13.72 -4.65
C PRO A 124 -10.02 13.70 -4.03
N CYS A 125 -10.34 14.73 -3.26
CA CYS A 125 -11.65 14.96 -2.69
C CYS A 125 -12.23 16.30 -3.20
N SER A 126 -13.55 16.38 -3.32
CA SER A 126 -14.19 17.68 -3.61
C SER A 126 -14.05 18.63 -2.41
N ILE A 127 -13.57 19.84 -2.66
CA ILE A 127 -13.35 20.89 -1.63
C ILE A 127 -14.63 21.20 -0.83
N LYS A 128 -15.78 21.19 -1.49
CA LYS A 128 -17.06 21.49 -0.84
C LYS A 128 -17.46 20.49 0.22
N LEU A 129 -16.72 19.41 0.35
CA LEU A 129 -17.14 18.19 1.05
C LEU A 129 -16.19 17.80 2.20
N ALA A 130 -15.00 18.40 2.26
CA ALA A 130 -14.01 18.01 3.24
C ALA A 130 -13.17 19.21 3.73
N GLU A 131 -13.73 20.03 4.61
CA GLU A 131 -12.98 21.12 5.27
C GLU A 131 -11.72 20.61 5.97
N TRP A 132 -11.76 19.40 6.49
CA TRP A 132 -10.62 18.73 7.14
C TRP A 132 -9.52 18.29 6.13
N ALA A 133 -9.88 18.05 4.86
CA ALA A 133 -8.97 17.54 3.82
C ALA A 133 -8.49 18.65 2.87
N LEU A 134 -8.44 19.90 3.34
CA LEU A 134 -7.96 21.04 2.55
C LEU A 134 -6.49 20.85 2.20
N GLY A 135 -6.18 20.86 0.89
CA GLY A 135 -4.83 20.79 0.35
C GLY A 135 -4.24 22.16 0.00
N LYS A 136 -2.98 22.19 -0.41
CA LYS A 136 -2.39 23.36 -1.06
C LYS A 136 -3.21 23.73 -2.31
N TYR A 137 -3.38 25.01 -2.58
CA TYR A 137 -4.11 25.53 -3.74
C TYR A 137 -5.61 25.18 -3.80
N SER A 138 -6.26 25.10 -2.64
CA SER A 138 -7.72 24.85 -2.58
C SER A 138 -8.19 23.56 -3.26
N LYS A 139 -7.32 22.58 -3.42
CA LYS A 139 -7.68 21.21 -3.84
C LYS A 139 -7.73 20.32 -2.61
N GLY A 140 -8.92 19.79 -2.30
CA GLY A 140 -9.06 18.82 -1.22
C GLY A 140 -8.43 17.48 -1.61
N GLY A 141 -7.83 16.79 -0.64
CA GLY A 141 -7.27 15.46 -0.85
C GLY A 141 -6.96 14.76 0.45
N VAL A 142 -7.07 13.45 0.40
CA VAL A 142 -6.64 12.55 1.46
C VAL A 142 -5.38 11.85 1.01
N LYS A 143 -4.39 11.78 1.88
CA LYS A 143 -3.13 11.12 1.61
C LYS A 143 -3.08 9.78 2.35
N MET A 144 -2.72 8.74 1.64
CA MET A 144 -2.50 7.42 2.19
C MET A 144 -1.02 7.10 2.12
N HIS A 145 -0.34 7.20 3.27
CA HIS A 145 1.05 6.77 3.43
C HIS A 145 1.07 5.26 3.59
N THR A 146 1.98 4.61 2.91
CA THR A 146 2.06 3.14 2.90
C THR A 146 3.49 2.70 3.04
N VAL A 147 3.70 1.71 3.89
CA VAL A 147 4.89 0.86 3.87
C VAL A 147 4.49 -0.44 3.21
N LEU A 148 5.12 -0.79 2.11
CA LEU A 148 4.82 -1.97 1.30
C LEU A 148 5.95 -2.98 1.41
N ASP A 149 5.67 -4.20 1.83
CA ASP A 149 6.61 -5.32 1.73
C ASP A 149 6.76 -5.68 0.24
N LEU A 150 7.96 -5.60 -0.28
CA LEU A 150 8.24 -5.86 -1.70
C LEU A 150 8.09 -7.34 -2.07
N ARG A 151 8.05 -8.22 -1.09
CA ARG A 151 7.67 -9.63 -1.29
C ARG A 151 6.15 -9.70 -1.42
N GLY A 152 5.66 -9.90 -2.62
CA GLY A 152 4.23 -10.04 -2.92
C GLY A 152 3.40 -8.75 -2.85
N SER A 153 4.02 -7.59 -2.69
CA SER A 153 3.37 -6.27 -2.67
C SER A 153 2.23 -6.15 -1.65
N ILE A 154 2.45 -6.67 -0.43
CA ILE A 154 1.49 -6.58 0.67
C ILE A 154 1.86 -5.40 1.59
N PRO A 155 0.90 -4.50 1.92
CA PRO A 155 1.19 -3.43 2.87
C PRO A 155 1.57 -3.99 4.24
N ASP A 156 2.53 -3.32 4.89
CA ASP A 156 2.90 -3.53 6.29
C ASP A 156 2.23 -2.50 7.19
N SER A 157 2.18 -1.26 6.73
CA SER A 157 1.52 -0.16 7.43
C SER A 157 0.80 0.77 6.46
N ILE A 158 -0.33 1.29 6.91
CA ILE A 158 -1.10 2.32 6.21
C ILE A 158 -1.49 3.41 7.21
N TYR A 159 -1.21 4.66 6.84
CA TYR A 159 -1.56 5.82 7.62
C TYR A 159 -2.27 6.86 6.76
N ILE A 160 -3.47 7.28 7.18
CA ILE A 160 -4.35 8.15 6.41
C ILE A 160 -4.36 9.55 7.02
N THR A 161 -4.00 10.55 6.21
CA THR A 161 -3.92 11.96 6.64
C THR A 161 -4.61 12.88 5.63
N ASP A 162 -4.73 14.16 5.97
CA ASP A 162 -5.02 15.19 4.98
C ASP A 162 -3.82 15.41 4.03
N SER A 163 -4.07 16.01 2.88
CA SER A 163 -3.04 16.18 1.85
C SER A 163 -1.95 17.23 2.18
N ARG A 164 -2.09 17.98 3.28
CA ARG A 164 -1.07 18.94 3.75
C ARG A 164 0.04 18.26 4.54
N TYR A 165 -0.23 17.08 5.08
CA TYR A 165 0.76 16.32 5.82
C TYR A 165 1.95 16.00 4.92
N HIS A 166 3.15 16.40 5.32
CA HIS A 166 4.36 16.21 4.52
C HIS A 166 4.81 14.75 4.56
N ASP A 167 5.26 14.22 3.42
CA ASP A 167 5.61 12.80 3.32
C ASP A 167 6.71 12.39 4.31
N SER A 168 7.75 13.21 4.49
CA SER A 168 8.83 12.94 5.43
C SER A 168 8.36 12.85 6.90
N ASN A 169 7.28 13.54 7.28
CA ASN A 169 6.75 13.47 8.65
C ASN A 169 6.21 12.08 9.01
N TYR A 170 5.91 11.26 7.99
CA TYR A 170 5.51 9.88 8.23
C TYR A 170 6.63 9.04 8.86
N LEU A 171 7.90 9.37 8.59
CA LEU A 171 9.06 8.74 9.22
C LEU A 171 9.19 9.06 10.73
N ASP A 172 8.44 10.04 11.24
CA ASP A 172 8.40 10.37 12.67
C ASP A 172 7.37 9.53 13.45
N VAL A 173 6.39 8.93 12.74
CA VAL A 173 5.32 8.14 13.36
C VAL A 173 5.43 6.64 13.06
N TYR A 174 6.14 6.27 12.01
CA TYR A 174 6.39 4.87 11.67
C TYR A 174 7.64 4.35 12.38
N GLU A 175 7.53 3.23 13.07
CA GLU A 175 8.65 2.55 13.72
C GLU A 175 9.19 1.45 12.79
N PRO A 176 10.35 1.66 12.16
CA PRO A 176 10.92 0.68 11.25
C PRO A 176 11.50 -0.53 11.97
N TYR A 177 11.44 -1.70 11.35
CA TYR A 177 12.04 -2.93 11.87
C TYR A 177 13.56 -2.86 11.80
N LYS A 178 14.22 -3.33 12.86
CA LYS A 178 15.67 -3.54 12.84
C LYS A 178 16.07 -4.51 11.74
N TRP A 179 17.23 -4.28 11.15
CA TRP A 179 17.84 -5.12 10.10
C TRP A 179 17.05 -5.17 8.79
N ALA A 180 15.97 -4.41 8.66
CA ALA A 180 15.21 -4.28 7.43
C ALA A 180 15.76 -3.14 6.55
N ILE A 181 15.47 -3.20 5.25
CA ILE A 181 15.83 -2.17 4.27
C ILE A 181 14.58 -1.44 3.82
N TYR A 182 14.60 -0.11 3.85
CA TYR A 182 13.52 0.73 3.38
C TYR A 182 13.95 1.55 2.18
N THR A 183 13.29 1.34 1.03
CA THR A 183 13.50 2.18 -0.14
C THR A 183 12.42 3.26 -0.23
N MET A 184 12.82 4.49 -0.56
CA MET A 184 11.91 5.64 -0.58
C MET A 184 12.37 6.70 -1.59
N ASP A 185 11.43 7.54 -2.05
CA ASP A 185 11.78 8.66 -2.94
C ASP A 185 12.55 9.76 -2.18
N LYS A 186 13.26 10.60 -2.95
CA LYS A 186 14.00 11.78 -2.42
C LYS A 186 13.14 12.75 -1.61
N ALA A 187 11.80 12.73 -1.78
CA ALA A 187 10.89 13.55 -0.96
C ALA A 187 10.97 13.20 0.53
N TYR A 188 11.29 11.94 0.85
CA TYR A 188 11.44 11.44 2.22
C TYR A 188 12.80 11.72 2.85
N VAL A 189 13.76 12.31 2.11
CA VAL A 189 15.08 12.63 2.66
C VAL A 189 14.96 13.73 3.70
N ASP A 190 14.86 13.31 4.95
CA ASP A 190 15.07 14.08 6.16
C ASP A 190 16.24 13.47 6.93
N LEU A 191 17.33 14.23 7.09
CA LEU A 191 18.58 13.71 7.66
C LEU A 191 18.43 13.28 9.12
N GLU A 192 17.56 13.93 9.90
CA GLU A 192 17.32 13.54 11.29
C GLU A 192 16.55 12.22 11.36
N ALA A 193 15.53 12.06 10.49
CA ALA A 193 14.78 10.81 10.40
C ALA A 193 15.67 9.66 9.91
N LEU A 194 16.48 9.88 8.87
CA LEU A 194 17.43 8.88 8.36
C LEU A 194 18.50 8.51 9.40
N TYR A 195 18.93 9.48 10.23
CA TYR A 195 19.86 9.18 11.34
C TYR A 195 19.20 8.32 12.40
N ARG A 196 17.95 8.60 12.79
CA ARG A 196 17.20 7.74 13.70
C ARG A 196 17.06 6.30 13.18
N MET A 197 16.81 6.12 11.86
CA MET A 197 16.82 4.77 11.25
C MET A 197 18.16 4.08 11.43
N THR A 198 19.27 4.80 11.19
CA THR A 198 20.62 4.25 11.37
C THR A 198 20.90 3.88 12.83
N GLU A 199 20.51 4.71 13.78
CA GLU A 199 20.66 4.41 15.21
C GLU A 199 19.79 3.22 15.66
N ASN A 200 18.67 2.98 14.97
CA ASN A 200 17.80 1.82 15.17
C ASN A 200 18.27 0.56 14.41
N GLU A 201 19.48 0.56 13.85
CA GLU A 201 20.01 -0.57 13.06
C GLU A 201 19.12 -0.92 11.86
N THR A 202 18.54 0.10 11.23
CA THR A 202 17.67 -0.03 10.05
C THR A 202 18.39 0.56 8.85
N TYR A 203 18.28 -0.10 7.72
CA TYR A 203 18.90 0.36 6.47
C TYR A 203 17.91 1.12 5.59
N PHE A 204 18.40 2.08 4.83
CA PHE A 204 17.62 2.80 3.84
C PHE A 204 18.34 2.91 2.50
N VAL A 205 17.56 3.02 1.43
CA VAL A 205 18.03 3.34 0.08
C VAL A 205 17.11 4.42 -0.49
N THR A 206 17.66 5.59 -0.84
CA THR A 206 16.92 6.69 -1.43
C THR A 206 17.73 7.40 -2.51
N ARG A 207 17.09 8.25 -3.33
CA ARG A 207 17.85 9.15 -4.22
C ARG A 207 18.40 10.33 -3.43
N ALA A 208 19.65 10.68 -3.71
CA ALA A 208 20.26 11.86 -3.11
C ALA A 208 19.55 13.14 -3.55
N LYS A 209 19.34 14.09 -2.62
CA LYS A 209 18.95 15.46 -2.95
C LYS A 209 20.18 16.25 -3.37
N THR A 210 20.13 16.88 -4.52
CA THR A 210 21.21 17.76 -5.00
C THR A 210 20.77 19.24 -4.91
N PRO A 211 21.68 20.17 -4.53
CA PRO A 211 23.06 19.95 -4.12
C PRO A 211 23.22 19.52 -2.64
N MET A 212 24.18 18.63 -2.36
CA MET A 212 24.64 18.28 -1.01
C MET A 212 26.10 18.70 -0.85
N LYS A 213 26.48 19.19 0.35
CA LYS A 213 27.88 19.50 0.69
C LYS A 213 28.47 18.31 1.44
N TYR A 214 29.41 17.62 0.82
CA TYR A 214 30.09 16.45 1.38
C TYR A 214 31.57 16.40 0.96
N GLU A 215 32.33 15.60 1.66
CA GLU A 215 33.66 15.14 1.26
C GLU A 215 33.59 13.63 0.98
N VAL A 216 34.43 13.16 0.08
CA VAL A 216 34.61 11.72 -0.18
C VAL A 216 35.65 11.21 0.81
N VAL A 217 35.23 10.24 1.63
CA VAL A 217 36.09 9.59 2.62
C VAL A 217 36.85 8.44 1.98
N GLU A 218 36.15 7.66 1.14
CA GLU A 218 36.71 6.49 0.45
C GLU A 218 35.98 6.27 -0.87
N THR A 219 36.71 5.74 -1.85
CA THR A 219 36.14 5.34 -3.14
C THR A 219 36.39 3.85 -3.36
N ASN A 220 35.34 3.11 -3.66
CA ASN A 220 35.44 1.72 -4.04
C ASN A 220 35.67 1.62 -5.54
N TYR A 221 36.86 1.10 -5.93
CA TYR A 221 37.25 0.95 -7.32
C TYR A 221 36.89 -0.43 -7.92
N ASN A 222 36.39 -1.36 -7.14
CA ASN A 222 35.99 -2.71 -7.59
C ASN A 222 34.61 -2.74 -8.24
N ILE A 223 34.35 -1.83 -9.19
CA ILE A 223 33.01 -1.69 -9.84
C ILE A 223 33.08 -1.92 -11.36
N ASN A 224 34.29 -2.16 -11.92
CA ASN A 224 34.53 -2.10 -13.36
C ASN A 224 33.74 -3.07 -14.22
N ASP A 225 33.25 -4.20 -13.64
CA ASP A 225 32.49 -5.22 -14.37
C ASP A 225 30.99 -5.15 -14.06
N LEU A 226 30.52 -4.14 -13.31
CA LEU A 226 29.13 -4.02 -12.92
C LEU A 226 28.34 -3.14 -13.89
N VAL A 227 27.39 -3.74 -14.60
CA VAL A 227 26.58 -3.03 -15.59
C VAL A 227 25.79 -1.88 -14.92
N GLY A 228 26.01 -0.67 -15.45
CA GLY A 228 25.33 0.54 -15.00
C GLY A 228 25.93 1.20 -13.75
N ILE A 229 26.79 0.55 -12.96
CA ILE A 229 27.44 1.20 -11.82
C ILE A 229 28.63 2.04 -12.31
N VAL A 230 28.60 3.34 -12.05
CA VAL A 230 29.65 4.29 -12.47
C VAL A 230 30.41 4.90 -11.29
N GLY A 231 29.94 4.69 -10.06
CA GLY A 231 30.63 5.13 -8.85
C GLY A 231 30.08 4.46 -7.59
N ASP A 232 30.96 4.29 -6.61
CA ASP A 232 30.64 3.79 -5.28
C ASP A 232 31.57 4.46 -4.27
N LYS A 233 31.02 5.30 -3.39
CA LYS A 233 31.81 6.19 -2.53
C LYS A 233 31.24 6.26 -1.13
N THR A 234 32.11 6.22 -0.15
CA THR A 234 31.79 6.64 1.22
C THR A 234 31.91 8.16 1.32
N ILE A 235 30.90 8.81 1.83
CA ILE A 235 30.83 10.26 1.96
C ILE A 235 30.57 10.69 3.40
N ARG A 236 31.01 11.89 3.73
CA ARG A 236 30.70 12.57 5.00
C ARG A 236 30.20 13.97 4.72
N PHE A 237 29.11 14.38 5.37
CA PHE A 237 28.62 15.74 5.21
C PHE A 237 29.59 16.76 5.81
N THR A 238 29.88 17.85 5.05
CA THR A 238 30.74 18.96 5.49
C THR A 238 29.94 20.18 5.91
N GLY A 239 28.67 20.32 5.44
CA GLY A 239 27.79 21.42 5.86
C GLY A 239 27.43 21.30 7.33
N TYR A 240 27.58 22.39 8.12
CA TYR A 240 27.33 22.39 9.56
C TYR A 240 25.95 21.78 9.95
N ALA A 241 24.87 22.24 9.28
CA ALA A 241 23.53 21.78 9.56
C ALA A 241 23.35 20.29 9.20
N SER A 242 23.84 19.85 8.05
CA SER A 242 23.73 18.45 7.60
C SER A 242 24.55 17.53 8.50
N ARG A 243 25.78 17.91 8.86
CA ARG A 243 26.64 17.13 9.76
C ARG A 243 26.06 17.01 11.17
N LYS A 244 25.40 18.05 11.66
CA LYS A 244 24.69 18.01 12.95
C LYS A 244 23.53 17.02 12.92
N LYS A 245 22.77 16.97 11.83
CA LYS A 245 21.60 16.11 11.65
C LYS A 245 21.98 14.66 11.37
N TYR A 246 23.06 14.44 10.63
CA TYR A 246 23.59 13.11 10.29
C TYR A 246 25.11 13.12 10.46
N PRO A 247 25.64 12.74 11.62
CA PRO A 247 27.08 12.85 11.94
C PRO A 247 27.92 11.67 11.43
N LYS A 248 27.29 10.56 11.00
CA LYS A 248 27.95 9.36 10.52
C LYS A 248 28.22 9.44 9.00
N ASP A 249 29.06 8.53 8.52
CA ASP A 249 29.31 8.36 7.09
C ASP A 249 28.10 7.73 6.41
N LEU A 250 27.95 8.05 5.13
CA LEU A 250 26.95 7.51 4.23
C LEU A 250 27.63 7.01 2.96
N ARG A 251 26.90 6.26 2.18
CA ARG A 251 27.38 5.71 0.92
C ARG A 251 26.59 6.30 -0.24
N PHE A 252 27.29 6.75 -1.26
CA PHE A 252 26.74 7.06 -2.58
C PHE A 252 27.03 5.92 -3.53
N VAL A 253 25.98 5.41 -4.16
CA VAL A 253 26.08 4.50 -5.30
C VAL A 253 25.57 5.25 -6.52
N GLU A 254 26.44 5.44 -7.51
CA GLU A 254 26.15 6.14 -8.74
C GLU A 254 25.82 5.12 -9.84
N PHE A 255 24.60 5.22 -10.38
CA PHE A 255 24.08 4.31 -11.40
C PHE A 255 23.75 5.11 -12.67
N TYR A 256 24.26 4.69 -13.81
CA TYR A 256 23.89 5.24 -15.11
C TYR A 256 22.63 4.56 -15.63
N ASP A 257 21.55 5.32 -15.74
CA ASP A 257 20.31 4.91 -16.36
C ASP A 257 20.42 5.16 -17.87
N ALA A 258 20.59 4.10 -18.65
CA ALA A 258 20.78 4.19 -20.10
C ALA A 258 19.49 4.63 -20.84
N GLU A 259 18.32 4.42 -20.24
CA GLU A 259 17.04 4.84 -20.87
C GLU A 259 16.84 6.35 -20.76
N LYS A 260 17.25 6.93 -19.63
CA LYS A 260 17.12 8.37 -19.36
C LYS A 260 18.39 9.17 -19.68
N GLU A 261 19.46 8.48 -20.00
CA GLU A 261 20.78 9.07 -20.21
C GLU A 261 21.23 9.94 -19.02
N GLU A 262 20.87 9.53 -17.78
CA GLU A 262 21.20 10.26 -16.55
C GLU A 262 21.94 9.39 -15.53
N VAL A 263 22.78 10.01 -14.70
CA VAL A 263 23.35 9.35 -13.53
C VAL A 263 22.44 9.57 -12.33
N ILE A 264 21.95 8.48 -11.77
CA ILE A 264 21.16 8.47 -10.53
C ILE A 264 22.11 8.21 -9.37
N ILE A 265 22.06 9.05 -8.34
CA ILE A 265 22.85 8.88 -7.13
C ILE A 265 21.93 8.33 -6.02
N PHE A 266 22.21 7.11 -5.58
CA PHE A 266 21.55 6.52 -4.41
C PHE A 266 22.32 6.85 -3.15
N LEU A 267 21.59 7.24 -2.11
CA LEU A 267 22.08 7.50 -0.77
C LEU A 267 21.64 6.35 0.14
N THR A 268 22.59 5.74 0.86
CA THR A 268 22.30 4.62 1.77
C THR A 268 23.26 4.63 2.97
N ASN A 269 22.83 4.00 4.06
CA ASN A 269 23.66 3.67 5.22
C ASN A 269 24.09 2.19 5.21
N ASN A 270 23.81 1.45 4.13
CA ASN A 270 24.23 0.06 4.00
C ASN A 270 25.57 -0.01 3.27
N PHE A 271 26.61 -0.52 3.95
CA PHE A 271 27.96 -0.70 3.43
C PHE A 271 28.28 -2.16 3.08
N GLU A 272 27.37 -3.10 3.38
CA GLU A 272 27.59 -4.54 3.22
C GLU A 272 27.17 -5.04 1.86
N LEU A 273 26.06 -4.50 1.32
CA LEU A 273 25.50 -4.95 0.06
C LEU A 273 26.28 -4.40 -1.15
N GLY A 274 26.38 -5.21 -2.20
CA GLY A 274 26.96 -4.77 -3.46
C GLY A 274 26.22 -3.59 -4.10
N PRO A 275 26.90 -2.69 -4.82
CA PRO A 275 26.28 -1.47 -5.37
C PRO A 275 25.16 -1.77 -6.36
N LEU A 276 25.25 -2.84 -7.15
CA LEU A 276 24.18 -3.26 -8.06
C LEU A 276 22.93 -3.73 -7.28
N VAL A 277 23.11 -4.37 -6.13
CA VAL A 277 21.99 -4.78 -5.27
C VAL A 277 21.27 -3.55 -4.71
N ILE A 278 22.02 -2.52 -4.28
CA ILE A 278 21.43 -1.23 -3.84
C ILE A 278 20.59 -0.59 -4.97
N ALA A 279 21.12 -0.55 -6.19
CA ALA A 279 20.39 -0.03 -7.35
C ALA A 279 19.12 -0.83 -7.64
N ASN A 280 19.19 -2.16 -7.57
CA ASN A 280 18.05 -3.05 -7.80
C ASN A 280 16.98 -2.90 -6.69
N ILE A 281 17.37 -2.73 -5.43
CA ILE A 281 16.43 -2.44 -4.34
C ILE A 281 15.68 -1.14 -4.63
N TYR A 282 16.38 -0.08 -5.05
CA TYR A 282 15.71 1.17 -5.37
C TYR A 282 14.78 1.04 -6.59
N ARG A 283 15.18 0.31 -7.63
CA ARG A 283 14.33 0.04 -8.80
C ARG A 283 13.02 -0.64 -8.39
N ASN A 284 13.07 -1.58 -7.46
CA ASN A 284 11.89 -2.28 -6.95
C ASN A 284 10.95 -1.38 -6.11
N ARG A 285 11.34 -0.16 -5.74
CA ARG A 285 10.44 0.85 -5.13
C ARG A 285 9.20 1.09 -5.98
N TRP A 286 9.31 0.96 -7.31
CA TRP A 286 8.19 1.11 -8.22
C TRP A 286 7.00 0.18 -7.93
N GLN A 287 7.20 -0.92 -7.24
CA GLN A 287 6.10 -1.82 -6.86
C GLN A 287 5.03 -1.10 -6.01
N ILE A 288 5.40 -0.11 -5.20
CA ILE A 288 4.42 0.65 -4.41
C ILE A 288 3.55 1.54 -5.30
N GLU A 289 4.09 2.10 -6.38
CA GLU A 289 3.31 2.86 -7.36
C GLU A 289 2.34 1.95 -8.11
N SER A 290 2.79 0.75 -8.47
CA SER A 290 1.95 -0.30 -9.07
C SER A 290 0.82 -0.73 -8.12
N PHE A 291 1.09 -0.90 -6.83
CA PHE A 291 0.09 -1.15 -5.80
C PHE A 291 -0.95 -0.01 -5.73
N PHE A 292 -0.51 1.25 -5.72
CA PHE A 292 -1.43 2.39 -5.74
C PHE A 292 -2.26 2.47 -7.02
N LYS A 293 -1.66 2.19 -8.17
CA LYS A 293 -2.36 2.10 -9.45
C LYS A 293 -3.42 1.01 -9.41
N TRP A 294 -3.06 -0.16 -8.86
CA TRP A 294 -3.99 -1.28 -8.73
C TRP A 294 -5.19 -0.93 -7.85
N ILE A 295 -4.97 -0.42 -6.64
CA ILE A 295 -6.05 -0.03 -5.71
C ILE A 295 -6.95 1.04 -6.33
N LYS A 296 -6.37 2.06 -6.97
CA LYS A 296 -7.13 3.13 -7.64
C LYS A 296 -7.87 2.67 -8.89
N GLY A 297 -7.43 1.59 -9.52
CA GLY A 297 -8.02 1.05 -10.76
C GLY A 297 -9.05 -0.03 -10.54
N ASN A 298 -8.87 -0.89 -9.53
CA ASN A 298 -9.71 -2.06 -9.31
C ASN A 298 -10.69 -1.89 -8.13
N LEU A 299 -10.48 -0.90 -7.27
CA LEU A 299 -11.39 -0.60 -6.15
C LEU A 299 -12.00 0.79 -6.30
N THR A 300 -13.15 1.00 -5.69
CA THR A 300 -13.91 2.25 -5.81
C THR A 300 -13.40 3.32 -4.83
N ILE A 301 -12.08 3.62 -4.81
CA ILE A 301 -11.56 4.61 -3.88
C ILE A 301 -11.56 6.05 -4.39
N LYS A 302 -11.76 6.24 -5.70
CA LYS A 302 -11.86 7.58 -6.31
C LYS A 302 -13.27 8.18 -6.16
N ALA A 303 -14.29 7.34 -5.96
CA ALA A 303 -15.67 7.76 -5.75
C ALA A 303 -16.03 7.56 -4.27
N LEU A 304 -15.70 8.53 -3.44
CA LEU A 304 -15.92 8.45 -1.99
C LEU A 304 -17.41 8.36 -1.64
N TRP A 305 -17.74 7.47 -0.71
CA TRP A 305 -19.11 7.21 -0.25
C TRP A 305 -19.53 8.02 0.97
N GLY A 306 -18.76 9.01 1.34
CA GLY A 306 -18.97 9.95 2.41
C GLY A 306 -17.84 10.97 2.43
N TYR A 307 -18.02 12.05 3.19
CA TYR A 307 -17.13 13.20 3.11
C TYR A 307 -16.54 13.63 4.46
N SER A 308 -17.09 13.11 5.57
CA SER A 308 -16.44 13.28 6.86
C SER A 308 -15.12 12.48 6.91
N GLU A 309 -14.20 12.89 7.74
CA GLU A 309 -12.94 12.19 7.97
C GLU A 309 -13.19 10.71 8.31
N ASN A 310 -14.17 10.47 9.20
CA ASN A 310 -14.57 9.14 9.61
C ASN A 310 -15.04 8.29 8.44
N ALA A 311 -15.97 8.81 7.62
CA ALA A 311 -16.52 8.11 6.46
C ALA A 311 -15.43 7.77 5.41
N VAL A 312 -14.50 8.69 5.17
CA VAL A 312 -13.39 8.47 4.24
C VAL A 312 -12.42 7.42 4.78
N LYS A 313 -12.07 7.47 6.06
CA LYS A 313 -11.23 6.44 6.69
C LYS A 313 -11.88 5.06 6.65
N ILE A 314 -13.18 4.95 6.95
CA ILE A 314 -13.94 3.69 6.78
C ILE A 314 -13.83 3.18 5.35
N HIS A 315 -14.10 4.05 4.38
CA HIS A 315 -14.06 3.68 2.96
C HIS A 315 -12.69 3.11 2.54
N LEU A 316 -11.62 3.77 2.92
CA LEU A 316 -10.25 3.35 2.57
C LEU A 316 -9.86 2.06 3.28
N TRP A 317 -10.15 1.93 4.59
CA TRP A 317 -9.88 0.70 5.32
C TRP A 317 -10.67 -0.50 4.81
N VAL A 318 -11.92 -0.29 4.38
CA VAL A 318 -12.71 -1.34 3.72
C VAL A 318 -12.10 -1.73 2.37
N ALA A 319 -11.62 -0.77 1.58
CA ALA A 319 -10.96 -1.06 0.31
C ALA A 319 -9.67 -1.88 0.52
N ILE A 320 -8.82 -1.47 1.47
CA ILE A 320 -7.60 -2.21 1.84
C ILE A 320 -7.94 -3.61 2.36
N SER A 321 -8.94 -3.73 3.24
CA SER A 321 -9.38 -5.04 3.74
C SER A 321 -9.90 -5.94 2.63
N THR A 322 -10.58 -5.38 1.62
CA THR A 322 -11.04 -6.12 0.45
C THR A 322 -9.86 -6.64 -0.39
N TYR A 323 -8.84 -5.81 -0.62
CA TYR A 323 -7.59 -6.24 -1.27
C TYR A 323 -6.92 -7.38 -0.51
N LEU A 324 -6.75 -7.24 0.79
CA LEU A 324 -6.08 -8.23 1.64
C LEU A 324 -6.85 -9.54 1.71
N LEU A 325 -8.17 -9.50 1.79
CA LEU A 325 -8.99 -10.71 1.73
C LEU A 325 -8.85 -11.43 0.39
N LEU A 326 -8.80 -10.70 -0.71
CA LEU A 326 -8.58 -11.28 -2.03
C LEU A 326 -7.20 -11.93 -2.13
N ALA A 327 -6.16 -11.25 -1.65
CA ALA A 327 -4.80 -11.76 -1.58
C ALA A 327 -4.73 -13.04 -0.72
N TRP A 328 -5.39 -13.03 0.44
CA TRP A 328 -5.47 -14.21 1.31
C TRP A 328 -6.15 -15.39 0.63
N VAL A 329 -7.33 -15.18 0.06
CA VAL A 329 -8.09 -16.23 -0.63
C VAL A 329 -7.25 -16.82 -1.75
N LYS A 330 -6.70 -15.97 -2.64
CA LYS A 330 -5.85 -16.38 -3.75
C LYS A 330 -4.72 -17.33 -3.29
N THR A 331 -3.98 -16.93 -2.26
CA THR A 331 -2.85 -17.70 -1.74
C THR A 331 -3.30 -18.98 -1.02
N ALA A 332 -4.38 -18.90 -0.23
CA ALA A 332 -4.90 -20.05 0.52
C ALA A 332 -5.39 -21.19 -0.38
N ILE A 333 -5.96 -20.86 -1.54
CA ILE A 333 -6.40 -21.87 -2.52
C ILE A 333 -5.35 -22.17 -3.59
N LYS A 334 -4.17 -21.52 -3.53
CA LYS A 334 -3.08 -21.64 -4.50
C LYS A 334 -3.50 -21.33 -5.94
N SER A 335 -4.35 -20.30 -6.10
CA SER A 335 -4.82 -19.87 -7.42
C SER A 335 -3.67 -19.44 -8.33
N PRO A 336 -3.62 -19.91 -9.60
CA PRO A 336 -2.61 -19.48 -10.56
C PRO A 336 -2.85 -18.05 -11.08
N LEU A 337 -4.05 -17.49 -10.87
CA LEU A 337 -4.44 -16.18 -11.35
C LEU A 337 -3.62 -15.07 -10.67
N THR A 338 -3.37 -13.99 -11.39
CA THR A 338 -2.90 -12.74 -10.80
C THR A 338 -3.99 -12.16 -9.88
N ILE A 339 -3.62 -11.24 -8.99
CA ILE A 339 -4.60 -10.59 -8.11
C ILE A 339 -5.62 -9.77 -8.91
N THR A 340 -5.23 -9.24 -10.07
CA THR A 340 -6.11 -8.52 -11.00
C THR A 340 -7.16 -9.44 -11.62
N GLU A 341 -6.74 -10.60 -12.10
CA GLU A 341 -7.64 -11.61 -12.68
C GLU A 341 -8.58 -12.15 -11.60
N ALA A 342 -8.06 -12.51 -10.43
CA ALA A 342 -8.86 -12.96 -9.30
C ALA A 342 -9.92 -11.91 -8.91
N SER A 343 -9.55 -10.63 -8.87
CA SER A 343 -10.49 -9.54 -8.59
C SER A 343 -11.61 -9.46 -9.63
N LYS A 344 -11.28 -9.59 -10.91
CA LYS A 344 -12.27 -9.57 -12.01
C LYS A 344 -13.21 -10.77 -11.94
N VAL A 345 -12.66 -11.98 -11.73
CA VAL A 345 -13.44 -13.23 -11.63
C VAL A 345 -14.40 -13.15 -10.44
N VAL A 346 -13.90 -12.79 -9.25
CA VAL A 346 -14.74 -12.65 -8.05
C VAL A 346 -15.79 -11.56 -8.24
N GLY A 347 -15.41 -10.40 -8.79
CA GLY A 347 -16.35 -9.29 -9.05
C GLY A 347 -17.49 -9.68 -9.99
N ALA A 348 -17.19 -10.39 -11.09
CA ALA A 348 -18.18 -10.87 -12.04
C ALA A 348 -19.08 -11.99 -11.47
N SER A 349 -18.58 -12.75 -10.50
CA SER A 349 -19.24 -13.94 -9.94
C SER A 349 -19.88 -13.72 -8.58
N LEU A 350 -19.96 -12.46 -8.10
CA LEU A 350 -20.50 -12.13 -6.76
C LEU A 350 -21.89 -12.71 -6.48
N PHE A 351 -22.68 -12.93 -7.52
CA PHE A 351 -24.08 -13.41 -7.40
C PHE A 351 -24.25 -14.87 -7.78
N THR A 352 -23.18 -15.56 -8.13
CA THR A 352 -23.22 -17.01 -8.39
C THR A 352 -23.01 -17.79 -7.09
N LYS A 353 -23.55 -19.02 -7.04
CA LYS A 353 -23.33 -19.95 -5.93
C LYS A 353 -22.10 -20.83 -6.12
N THR A 354 -21.19 -20.46 -6.99
CA THR A 354 -20.01 -21.25 -7.30
C THR A 354 -19.00 -21.13 -6.14
N ASP A 355 -18.36 -22.23 -5.80
CA ASP A 355 -17.31 -22.24 -4.79
C ASP A 355 -16.12 -21.38 -5.26
N LEU A 356 -15.51 -20.64 -4.34
CA LEU A 356 -14.36 -19.78 -4.68
C LEU A 356 -13.17 -20.57 -5.22
N ARG A 357 -13.00 -21.84 -4.80
CA ARG A 357 -11.93 -22.70 -5.34
C ARG A 357 -12.19 -22.99 -6.80
N GLU A 358 -13.41 -23.39 -7.14
CA GLU A 358 -13.81 -23.65 -8.53
C GLU A 358 -13.67 -22.39 -9.41
N LEU A 359 -14.06 -21.23 -8.89
CA LEU A 359 -13.96 -19.95 -9.61
C LEU A 359 -12.51 -19.51 -9.88
N LEU A 360 -11.61 -19.77 -8.95
CA LEU A 360 -10.23 -19.26 -8.99
C LEU A 360 -9.19 -20.33 -9.35
N ASP A 361 -9.61 -21.58 -9.60
CA ASP A 361 -8.80 -22.69 -10.11
C ASP A 361 -8.89 -22.77 -11.65
N VAL A 362 -8.93 -21.62 -12.29
CA VAL A 362 -8.89 -21.57 -13.75
C VAL A 362 -7.46 -21.77 -14.21
N PRO A 363 -7.16 -22.73 -15.10
CA PRO A 363 -5.83 -22.87 -15.69
C PRO A 363 -5.40 -21.53 -16.29
N ALA A 364 -4.18 -21.11 -16.00
CA ALA A 364 -3.63 -19.93 -16.67
C ALA A 364 -3.81 -20.11 -18.19
N PRO A 365 -4.25 -19.09 -18.93
CA PRO A 365 -4.36 -19.18 -20.37
C PRO A 365 -3.03 -19.66 -20.90
N LEU A 366 -3.07 -20.69 -21.75
CA LEU A 366 -1.89 -21.19 -22.44
C LEU A 366 -1.22 -19.97 -23.10
N THR A 367 -0.15 -19.50 -22.52
CA THR A 367 0.64 -18.42 -23.08
C THR A 367 1.18 -18.93 -24.42
N GLN A 368 0.47 -18.60 -25.50
CA GLN A 368 1.15 -18.44 -26.77
C GLN A 368 2.24 -17.40 -26.50
N ASN A 369 3.49 -17.76 -26.78
CA ASN A 369 4.69 -16.92 -26.68
C ASN A 369 4.39 -15.44 -26.98
N GLN A 370 3.83 -14.75 -26.04
CA GLN A 370 3.80 -13.31 -26.04
C GLN A 370 4.95 -12.90 -25.13
N ASN A 371 5.97 -12.38 -25.79
CA ASN A 371 6.99 -11.59 -25.16
C ASN A 371 6.39 -10.82 -24.00
N VAL A 372 7.02 -10.96 -22.84
CA VAL A 372 6.74 -10.24 -21.61
C VAL A 372 7.07 -8.76 -21.84
N ASN A 373 6.23 -8.08 -22.60
CA ASN A 373 6.30 -6.64 -22.88
C ASN A 373 5.06 -5.91 -22.38
N GLU A 374 4.30 -6.49 -21.42
CA GLU A 374 3.29 -5.71 -20.68
C GLU A 374 3.85 -5.09 -19.39
N LEU A 375 5.16 -5.14 -19.19
CA LEU A 375 5.92 -4.28 -18.30
C LEU A 375 6.71 -3.24 -19.14
N GLU A 376 6.18 -2.77 -20.23
CA GLU A 376 6.61 -1.47 -20.75
C GLU A 376 6.17 -0.40 -19.77
N LEU A 377 7.00 -0.27 -18.78
CA LEU A 377 7.06 0.79 -17.82
C LEU A 377 7.56 2.02 -18.55
N ASN A 378 6.63 2.85 -19.03
CA ASN A 378 6.97 4.23 -19.32
C ASN A 378 7.44 4.86 -18.01
N PHE A 379 8.75 5.03 -17.91
CA PHE A 379 9.45 5.75 -16.85
C PHE A 379 9.17 7.26 -16.94
#